data_c4bcdf566aa14bd32e1a999551c68496
#
_entry.id   c4bcdf566aa14bd32e1a999551c68496
#
_cell.length_a   1.000
_cell.length_b   1.000
_cell.length_c   1.000
_cell.angle_alpha   90.00
_cell.angle_beta   90.00
_cell.angle_gamma   90.00
#
_symmetry.space_group_name_H-M   'P 1'
#
loop_
_entity.id
_entity.type
_entity.pdbx_description
1 polymer ?
#
loop_
_entity_poly.entity_id
_entity_poly.type
_entity_poly.pdbx_seq_one_letter_code
_entity_poly.pdbx_strand_id
1 'polypeptide(L)'
;MTELSVIIPMAQEWPMSAFTVRSVMEELEGRVDYEILTVDNWCPELEAQIKKSGALKDRSADHFDALQKGYPWLKSLHYDKKLSHWQAKNYAVSQSKGKFLWFCDAHVAVRRDSLFNMFTYYKEHYDELNGTLHLPLSYHIMEYHKLIYKLVTDLTRGEVHYSFTTYRNAEKPYQVPCMSTCGMMMTRQIYDDLGGWPVELGIYGGGENFINYTLAVLGKTVNIFPGKQLCHHGDKRGYSWNGDDYVRNRTIANYVFGGVDLARKFVDNRKGSKRVLYNILDNVLDTCKDHRAFIERNQVTTIEEWIAAKGLPLPAA
;
A
#
# COMPACT_ATOMS: atom_id res chain seq x y z
N MET A 1 -1.10 22.97 -13.48
CA MET A 1 -2.15 22.12 -12.82
C MET A 1 -1.47 20.88 -12.30
N THR A 2 -1.57 20.57 -11.01
CA THR A 2 -0.84 19.44 -10.39
C THR A 2 -1.11 18.12 -11.12
N GLU A 3 -0.05 17.50 -11.63
CA GLU A 3 -0.14 16.23 -12.36
C GLU A 3 0.01 15.03 -11.42
N LEU A 4 0.99 15.10 -10.51
CA LEU A 4 1.37 14.01 -9.61
C LEU A 4 1.15 14.40 -8.15
N SER A 5 0.42 13.58 -7.39
CA SER A 5 0.34 13.67 -5.94
C SER A 5 1.15 12.54 -5.31
N VAL A 6 2.16 12.90 -4.54
CA VAL A 6 2.99 11.98 -3.76
C VAL A 6 2.42 11.87 -2.36
N ILE A 7 2.15 10.66 -1.89
CA ILE A 7 1.45 10.39 -0.62
C ILE A 7 2.36 9.61 0.31
N ILE A 8 2.73 10.24 1.44
CA ILE A 8 3.69 9.72 2.42
C ILE A 8 3.06 9.73 3.82
N PRO A 9 2.41 8.65 4.27
CA PRO A 9 1.98 8.52 5.65
C PRO A 9 3.19 8.28 6.55
N MET A 10 3.16 8.82 7.76
CA MET A 10 4.23 8.66 8.75
C MET A 10 3.67 8.48 10.16
N ALA A 11 4.38 7.70 10.98
CA ALA A 11 4.07 7.45 12.38
C ALA A 11 5.37 7.20 13.14
N GLN A 12 5.95 8.24 13.74
CA GLN A 12 7.26 8.18 14.43
C GLN A 12 8.41 7.80 13.47
N GLU A 13 8.55 8.54 12.35
CA GLU A 13 9.48 8.23 11.27
C GLU A 13 10.67 9.18 11.13
N TRP A 14 10.87 10.08 12.13
CA TRP A 14 12.03 10.98 12.13
C TRP A 14 13.37 10.23 12.39
N PRO A 15 14.45 10.55 11.67
CA PRO A 15 14.61 11.57 10.62
C PRO A 15 14.32 11.03 9.19
N MET A 16 13.95 9.77 9.04
CA MET A 16 13.81 9.12 7.73
C MET A 16 12.76 9.79 6.86
N SER A 17 11.65 10.27 7.45
CA SER A 17 10.62 10.99 6.71
C SER A 17 11.16 12.24 5.98
N ALA A 18 12.09 12.98 6.59
CA ALA A 18 12.73 14.12 5.97
C ALA A 18 13.63 13.71 4.79
N PHE A 19 14.39 12.61 4.92
CA PHE A 19 15.20 12.07 3.81
C PHE A 19 14.34 11.56 2.66
N THR A 20 13.22 10.91 2.97
CA THR A 20 12.26 10.45 1.95
C THR A 20 11.73 11.63 1.14
N VAL A 21 11.18 12.64 1.82
CA VAL A 21 10.64 13.84 1.14
C VAL A 21 11.73 14.54 0.33
N ARG A 22 12.94 14.69 0.87
CA ARG A 22 14.06 15.31 0.15
C ARG A 22 14.42 14.54 -1.12
N SER A 23 14.51 13.20 -1.06
CA SER A 23 14.84 12.39 -2.23
C SER A 23 13.75 12.43 -3.31
N VAL A 24 12.47 12.51 -2.93
CA VAL A 24 11.36 12.71 -3.86
C VAL A 24 11.41 14.08 -4.51
N MET A 25 11.65 15.13 -3.72
CA MET A 25 11.77 16.49 -4.22
C MET A 25 12.87 16.60 -5.27
N GLU A 26 14.05 16.03 -5.04
CA GLU A 26 15.17 16.02 -5.98
C GLU A 26 14.86 15.34 -7.31
N GLU A 27 13.94 14.37 -7.30
CA GLU A 27 13.47 13.69 -8.51
C GLU A 27 12.50 14.55 -9.33
N LEU A 28 11.68 15.38 -8.69
CA LEU A 28 10.52 16.03 -9.32
C LEU A 28 10.67 17.53 -9.54
N GLU A 29 11.46 18.22 -8.71
CA GLU A 29 11.59 19.68 -8.75
C GLU A 29 12.10 20.18 -10.11
N GLY A 30 11.37 21.14 -10.70
CA GLY A 30 11.67 21.69 -12.02
C GLY A 30 11.40 20.74 -13.21
N ARG A 31 10.91 19.53 -12.96
CA ARG A 31 10.68 18.48 -13.98
C ARG A 31 9.21 18.09 -14.12
N VAL A 32 8.44 18.17 -13.03
CA VAL A 32 7.03 17.73 -12.95
C VAL A 32 6.22 18.75 -12.18
N ASP A 33 4.96 18.95 -12.53
CA ASP A 33 4.01 19.71 -11.72
C ASP A 33 3.42 18.78 -10.64
N TYR A 34 3.92 18.87 -9.42
CA TYR A 34 3.65 17.90 -8.34
C TYR A 34 3.23 18.56 -7.04
N GLU A 35 2.69 17.75 -6.16
CA GLU A 35 2.52 18.03 -4.73
C GLU A 35 2.97 16.83 -3.90
N ILE A 36 3.49 17.09 -2.71
CA ILE A 36 3.80 16.06 -1.70
C ILE A 36 2.86 16.26 -0.52
N LEU A 37 2.14 15.19 -0.14
CA LEU A 37 1.28 15.16 1.03
C LEU A 37 1.92 14.24 2.08
N THR A 38 2.51 14.82 3.11
CA THR A 38 2.92 14.08 4.30
C THR A 38 1.73 14.00 5.26
N VAL A 39 1.49 12.83 5.85
CA VAL A 39 0.36 12.63 6.76
C VAL A 39 0.87 12.09 8.08
N ASP A 40 0.93 12.93 9.10
CA ASP A 40 1.19 12.48 10.47
C ASP A 40 -0.01 11.69 10.99
N ASN A 41 0.21 10.41 11.29
CA ASN A 41 -0.80 9.54 11.87
C ASN A 41 -0.66 9.47 13.41
N TRP A 42 -0.47 10.64 14.03
CA TRP A 42 -0.50 10.75 15.47
C TRP A 42 -1.95 10.73 15.97
N CYS A 43 -2.30 9.67 16.68
CA CYS A 43 -3.65 9.43 17.21
C CYS A 43 -3.58 8.92 18.66
N PRO A 44 -4.69 8.84 19.41
CA PRO A 44 -4.70 8.37 20.79
C PRO A 44 -4.09 6.98 20.98
N GLU A 45 -4.26 6.08 20.01
CA GLU A 45 -3.68 4.72 20.06
C GLU A 45 -2.15 4.76 20.01
N LEU A 46 -1.57 5.57 19.11
CA LEU A 46 -0.12 5.74 19.00
C LEU A 46 0.44 6.45 20.22
N GLU A 47 -0.23 7.50 20.67
CA GLU A 47 0.16 8.24 21.87
C GLU A 47 0.24 7.33 23.10
N ALA A 48 -0.75 6.44 23.28
CA ALA A 48 -0.75 5.46 24.35
C ALA A 48 0.43 4.47 24.26
N GLN A 49 0.76 4.01 23.04
CA GLN A 49 1.91 3.13 22.81
C GLN A 49 3.23 3.84 23.14
N ILE A 50 3.40 5.08 22.70
CA ILE A 50 4.61 5.88 22.92
C ILE A 50 4.79 6.19 24.40
N LYS A 51 3.73 6.60 25.12
CA LYS A 51 3.75 6.80 26.57
C LYS A 51 4.14 5.52 27.32
N LYS A 52 3.59 4.38 26.93
CA LYS A 52 3.92 3.09 27.53
C LYS A 52 5.37 2.69 27.34
N SER A 53 5.97 3.02 26.21
CA SER A 53 7.38 2.72 25.90
C SER A 53 8.36 3.70 26.57
N GLY A 54 7.89 4.81 27.13
CA GLY A 54 8.73 5.89 27.67
C GLY A 54 9.43 6.73 26.58
N ALA A 55 9.04 6.56 25.31
CA ALA A 55 9.57 7.37 24.21
C ALA A 55 8.88 8.74 24.13
N LEU A 56 9.45 9.63 23.33
CA LEU A 56 8.86 10.93 23.03
C LEU A 56 8.24 10.91 21.63
N LYS A 57 7.26 11.78 21.39
CA LYS A 57 6.79 12.11 20.03
C LYS A 57 7.98 12.62 19.22
N ASP A 58 8.12 12.16 18.00
CA ASP A 58 9.19 12.60 17.12
C ASP A 58 8.91 13.99 16.51
N ARG A 59 9.81 14.46 15.68
CA ARG A 59 9.76 15.80 15.09
C ARG A 59 9.12 15.84 13.71
N SER A 60 8.64 14.72 13.18
CA SER A 60 8.19 14.64 11.78
C SER A 60 7.08 15.64 11.48
N ALA A 61 6.04 15.69 12.32
CA ALA A 61 4.93 16.61 12.14
C ALA A 61 5.37 18.07 12.19
N ASP A 62 6.06 18.48 13.27
CA ASP A 62 6.50 19.87 13.49
C ASP A 62 7.43 20.33 12.34
N HIS A 63 8.29 19.42 11.83
CA HIS A 63 9.19 19.71 10.72
C HIS A 63 8.41 20.02 9.44
N PHE A 64 7.44 19.19 9.07
CA PHE A 64 6.68 19.40 7.84
C PHE A 64 5.68 20.54 7.96
N ASP A 65 5.11 20.79 9.14
CA ASP A 65 4.28 21.96 9.43
C ASP A 65 5.06 23.28 9.27
N ALA A 66 6.34 23.28 9.61
CA ALA A 66 7.21 24.42 9.38
C ALA A 66 7.58 24.56 7.90
N LEU A 67 7.95 23.45 7.23
CA LEU A 67 8.42 23.47 5.84
C LEU A 67 7.32 23.89 4.86
N GLN A 68 6.07 23.46 5.03
CA GLN A 68 4.99 23.80 4.10
C GLN A 68 4.78 25.33 3.95
N LYS A 69 5.21 26.13 4.94
CA LYS A 69 5.11 27.60 4.87
C LYS A 69 6.02 28.20 3.79
N GLY A 70 7.10 27.51 3.44
CA GLY A 70 8.08 27.95 2.43
C GLY A 70 7.97 27.20 1.10
N TYR A 71 7.23 26.10 1.05
CA TYR A 71 7.15 25.22 -0.12
C TYR A 71 5.71 24.95 -0.53
N PRO A 72 5.17 25.66 -1.54
CA PRO A 72 3.75 25.56 -1.92
C PRO A 72 3.32 24.18 -2.46
N TRP A 73 4.28 23.35 -2.87
CA TRP A 73 4.06 21.99 -3.30
C TRP A 73 3.98 20.98 -2.14
N LEU A 74 4.34 21.39 -0.91
CA LEU A 74 4.27 20.53 0.29
C LEU A 74 3.01 20.82 1.08
N LYS A 75 2.28 19.76 1.45
CA LYS A 75 1.16 19.80 2.39
C LYS A 75 1.46 18.88 3.55
N SER A 76 1.49 19.44 4.76
CA SER A 76 1.53 18.67 6.01
C SER A 76 0.11 18.44 6.51
N LEU A 77 -0.29 17.19 6.61
CA LEU A 77 -1.62 16.77 7.02
C LEU A 77 -1.54 15.94 8.31
N HIS A 78 -2.62 15.94 9.07
CA HIS A 78 -2.75 15.19 10.32
C HIS A 78 -3.97 14.29 10.27
N TYR A 79 -3.78 13.00 10.54
CA TYR A 79 -4.86 12.01 10.64
C TYR A 79 -4.84 11.37 12.02
N ASP A 80 -5.79 11.73 12.86
CA ASP A 80 -5.85 11.40 14.29
C ASP A 80 -6.96 10.41 14.68
N LYS A 81 -7.78 9.97 13.73
CA LYS A 81 -8.96 9.15 14.04
C LYS A 81 -8.64 7.69 14.39
N LYS A 82 -7.57 7.13 13.83
CA LYS A 82 -7.20 5.74 13.96
C LYS A 82 -5.73 5.53 13.59
N LEU A 83 -5.04 4.63 14.28
CA LEU A 83 -3.69 4.21 13.89
C LEU A 83 -3.79 3.30 12.65
N SER A 84 -3.60 3.90 11.48
CA SER A 84 -3.68 3.19 10.21
C SER A 84 -3.06 4.01 9.08
N HIS A 85 -1.91 3.59 8.58
CA HIS A 85 -1.31 4.24 7.42
C HIS A 85 -2.18 4.09 6.15
N TRP A 86 -3.06 3.09 6.08
CA TRP A 86 -4.04 2.94 5.00
C TRP A 86 -5.07 4.08 5.01
N GLN A 87 -5.59 4.40 6.21
CA GLN A 87 -6.55 5.50 6.36
C GLN A 87 -5.86 6.87 6.22
N ALA A 88 -4.61 7.00 6.65
CA ALA A 88 -3.80 8.17 6.37
C ALA A 88 -3.61 8.38 4.85
N LYS A 89 -3.37 7.30 4.08
CA LYS A 89 -3.33 7.35 2.61
C LYS A 89 -4.68 7.78 2.01
N ASN A 90 -5.80 7.20 2.46
CA ASN A 90 -7.14 7.62 2.02
C ASN A 90 -7.38 9.12 2.26
N TYR A 91 -7.04 9.58 3.47
CA TYR A 91 -7.16 10.99 3.82
C TYR A 91 -6.31 11.88 2.92
N ALA A 92 -5.05 11.51 2.67
CA ALA A 92 -4.20 12.27 1.74
C ALA A 92 -4.79 12.32 0.33
N VAL A 93 -5.31 11.21 -0.20
CA VAL A 93 -5.94 11.19 -1.53
C VAL A 93 -7.11 12.16 -1.59
N SER A 94 -7.95 12.23 -0.54
CA SER A 94 -9.08 13.17 -0.49
C SER A 94 -8.65 14.64 -0.47
N GLN A 95 -7.42 14.94 -0.06
CA GLN A 95 -6.84 16.29 -0.03
C GLN A 95 -5.93 16.60 -1.24
N SER A 96 -5.70 15.63 -2.10
CA SER A 96 -4.78 15.72 -3.22
C SER A 96 -5.48 16.14 -4.52
N LYS A 97 -4.70 16.68 -5.49
CA LYS A 97 -5.21 17.26 -6.74
C LYS A 97 -4.72 16.55 -8.00
N GLY A 98 -3.65 15.76 -7.90
CA GLY A 98 -3.00 15.13 -9.05
C GLY A 98 -3.91 14.08 -9.71
N LYS A 99 -3.83 13.99 -11.04
CA LYS A 99 -4.42 12.90 -11.82
C LYS A 99 -3.74 11.57 -11.50
N PHE A 100 -2.43 11.62 -11.24
CA PHE A 100 -1.62 10.48 -10.89
C PHE A 100 -1.31 10.50 -9.39
N LEU A 101 -1.34 9.34 -8.78
CA LEU A 101 -1.06 9.12 -7.36
C LEU A 101 0.17 8.23 -7.24
N TRP A 102 1.13 8.63 -6.43
CA TRP A 102 2.26 7.78 -6.06
C TRP A 102 2.31 7.61 -4.54
N PHE A 103 2.29 6.37 -4.10
CA PHE A 103 2.30 6.00 -2.69
C PHE A 103 3.70 5.56 -2.29
N CYS A 104 4.18 6.10 -1.18
CA CYS A 104 5.51 5.82 -0.65
C CYS A 104 5.47 5.72 0.87
N ASP A 105 6.33 4.89 1.45
CA ASP A 105 6.51 4.86 2.89
C ASP A 105 7.48 5.97 3.32
N ALA A 106 7.41 6.37 4.60
CA ALA A 106 8.18 7.52 5.11
C ALA A 106 9.68 7.23 5.39
N HIS A 107 10.14 6.02 5.08
CA HIS A 107 11.52 5.57 5.30
C HIS A 107 12.12 4.96 4.02
N VAL A 108 12.02 5.71 2.94
CA VAL A 108 12.47 5.30 1.60
C VAL A 108 13.46 6.32 1.05
N ALA A 109 14.51 5.86 0.40
CA ALA A 109 15.34 6.70 -0.44
C ALA A 109 15.06 6.41 -1.92
N VAL A 110 14.67 7.45 -2.66
CA VAL A 110 14.44 7.39 -4.10
C VAL A 110 15.76 7.60 -4.82
N ARG A 111 16.14 6.68 -5.70
CA ARG A 111 17.38 6.82 -6.47
C ARG A 111 17.16 7.77 -7.65
N ARG A 112 18.21 8.49 -7.99
CA ARG A 112 18.22 9.47 -9.09
C ARG A 112 17.63 8.90 -10.37
N ASP A 113 16.71 9.64 -10.97
CA ASP A 113 15.95 9.36 -12.21
C ASP A 113 15.00 8.15 -12.14
N SER A 114 14.81 7.53 -10.99
CA SER A 114 13.93 6.36 -10.89
C SER A 114 12.45 6.74 -10.89
N LEU A 115 12.05 7.66 -10.03
CA LEU A 115 10.67 8.13 -9.94
C LEU A 115 10.28 8.95 -11.16
N PHE A 116 11.15 9.86 -11.59
CA PHE A 116 10.88 10.71 -12.75
C PHE A 116 10.66 9.87 -14.02
N ASN A 117 11.55 8.90 -14.29
CA ASN A 117 11.42 8.05 -15.48
C ASN A 117 10.18 7.16 -15.40
N MET A 118 9.88 6.60 -14.22
CA MET A 118 8.66 5.82 -14.01
C MET A 118 7.41 6.66 -14.24
N PHE A 119 7.36 7.88 -13.69
CA PHE A 119 6.23 8.78 -13.88
C PHE A 119 6.04 9.18 -15.34
N THR A 120 7.11 9.55 -16.04
CA THR A 120 7.06 9.90 -17.47
C THR A 120 6.50 8.75 -18.29
N TYR A 121 7.04 7.56 -18.07
CA TYR A 121 6.54 6.37 -18.75
C TYR A 121 5.06 6.10 -18.43
N TYR A 122 4.68 6.14 -17.14
CA TYR A 122 3.31 5.87 -16.73
C TYR A 122 2.33 6.90 -17.31
N LYS A 123 2.69 8.17 -17.35
CA LYS A 123 1.89 9.25 -17.92
C LYS A 123 1.59 9.02 -19.41
N GLU A 124 2.51 8.42 -20.16
CA GLU A 124 2.37 8.14 -21.57
C GLU A 124 1.61 6.83 -21.85
N HIS A 125 1.66 5.85 -20.93
CA HIS A 125 1.21 4.47 -21.17
C HIS A 125 0.16 3.94 -20.19
N TYR A 126 -0.41 4.78 -19.29
CA TYR A 126 -1.32 4.29 -18.23
C TYR A 126 -2.56 3.57 -18.76
N ASP A 127 -3.07 3.98 -19.94
CA ASP A 127 -4.23 3.33 -20.58
C ASP A 127 -3.86 1.92 -21.09
N GLU A 128 -2.69 1.78 -21.69
CA GLU A 128 -2.18 0.49 -22.19
C GLU A 128 -1.86 -0.47 -21.04
N LEU A 129 -1.25 0.05 -19.97
CA LEU A 129 -0.94 -0.71 -18.77
C LEU A 129 -2.20 -1.20 -18.06
N ASN A 130 -3.28 -0.43 -18.13
CA ASN A 130 -4.55 -0.71 -17.44
C ASN A 130 -4.36 -1.19 -15.99
N GLY A 131 -3.53 -0.50 -15.23
CA GLY A 131 -3.20 -0.94 -13.89
C GLY A 131 -2.16 -0.05 -13.19
N THR A 132 -1.47 -0.62 -12.22
CA THR A 132 -0.43 0.05 -11.45
C THR A 132 0.96 -0.16 -12.04
N LEU A 133 1.88 0.77 -11.74
CA LEU A 133 3.29 0.65 -12.06
C LEU A 133 4.12 0.82 -10.79
N HIS A 134 5.12 -0.03 -10.59
CA HIS A 134 5.93 -0.09 -9.37
C HIS A 134 7.41 -0.11 -9.68
N LEU A 135 8.21 0.49 -8.80
CA LEU A 135 9.65 0.27 -8.78
C LEU A 135 9.99 -1.00 -8.00
N PRO A 136 11.04 -1.74 -8.38
CA PRO A 136 11.56 -2.81 -7.53
C PRO A 136 12.08 -2.23 -6.21
N LEU A 137 12.18 -3.06 -5.17
CA LEU A 137 12.63 -2.66 -3.83
C LEU A 137 14.01 -3.24 -3.50
N SER A 138 14.73 -2.57 -2.60
CA SER A 138 15.78 -3.16 -1.77
C SER A 138 15.51 -2.80 -0.31
N TYR A 139 15.88 -3.66 0.63
CA TYR A 139 15.54 -3.48 2.05
C TYR A 139 16.63 -2.79 2.87
N HIS A 140 17.78 -2.50 2.28
CA HIS A 140 18.84 -1.72 2.91
C HIS A 140 19.43 -0.75 1.92
N ILE A 141 19.82 0.43 2.39
CA ILE A 141 20.41 1.49 1.54
C ILE A 141 21.66 0.98 0.81
N MET A 142 22.40 0.06 1.42
CA MET A 142 23.62 -0.54 0.86
C MET A 142 23.36 -1.82 0.07
N GLU A 143 22.11 -2.28 -0.03
CA GLU A 143 21.81 -3.50 -0.72
C GLU A 143 21.64 -3.27 -2.22
N TYR A 144 22.32 -4.08 -3.02
CA TYR A 144 22.25 -4.02 -4.48
C TYR A 144 21.19 -4.96 -5.07
N HIS A 145 20.62 -5.85 -4.25
CA HIS A 145 19.62 -6.80 -4.71
C HIS A 145 18.27 -6.11 -4.92
N LYS A 146 17.75 -6.29 -6.10
CA LYS A 146 16.40 -5.86 -6.45
C LYS A 146 15.41 -6.98 -6.14
N LEU A 147 14.37 -6.65 -5.39
CA LEU A 147 13.31 -7.57 -5.00
C LEU A 147 11.97 -7.12 -5.59
N ILE A 148 11.19 -8.11 -5.96
CA ILE A 148 9.77 -7.96 -6.32
C ILE A 148 8.96 -8.99 -5.54
N TYR A 149 7.66 -8.95 -5.67
CA TYR A 149 6.78 -9.92 -5.02
C TYR A 149 6.37 -11.02 -6.00
N LYS A 150 6.17 -12.21 -5.45
CA LYS A 150 5.52 -13.34 -6.11
C LYS A 150 4.28 -13.73 -5.31
N LEU A 151 3.27 -14.22 -6.00
CA LEU A 151 2.08 -14.78 -5.39
C LEU A 151 2.41 -16.08 -4.64
N VAL A 152 1.87 -16.19 -3.44
CA VAL A 152 1.80 -17.41 -2.63
C VAL A 152 0.33 -17.69 -2.36
N THR A 153 -0.16 -18.86 -2.72
CA THR A 153 -1.57 -19.18 -2.58
C THR A 153 -1.80 -20.61 -2.10
N ASP A 154 -2.80 -20.77 -1.23
CA ASP A 154 -3.43 -22.03 -0.86
C ASP A 154 -4.91 -21.75 -0.60
N LEU A 155 -5.71 -21.90 -1.64
CA LEU A 155 -7.15 -21.59 -1.59
C LEU A 155 -7.93 -22.54 -0.65
N THR A 156 -7.41 -23.73 -0.34
CA THR A 156 -8.03 -24.63 0.64
C THR A 156 -7.97 -24.05 2.05
N ARG A 157 -6.97 -23.20 2.30
CA ARG A 157 -6.72 -22.52 3.58
C ARG A 157 -7.10 -21.04 3.56
N GLY A 158 -7.68 -20.55 2.47
CA GLY A 158 -7.97 -19.13 2.30
C GLY A 158 -6.70 -18.25 2.21
N GLU A 159 -5.56 -18.84 1.85
CA GLU A 159 -4.31 -18.08 1.72
C GLU A 159 -4.17 -17.54 0.30
N VAL A 160 -4.24 -16.23 0.18
CA VAL A 160 -3.83 -15.48 -0.99
C VAL A 160 -2.89 -14.38 -0.48
N HIS A 161 -1.61 -14.54 -0.75
CA HIS A 161 -0.56 -13.75 -0.11
C HIS A 161 0.61 -13.51 -1.07
N TYR A 162 1.62 -12.82 -0.61
CA TYR A 162 2.85 -12.55 -1.36
C TYR A 162 4.09 -13.01 -0.59
N SER A 163 5.17 -13.21 -1.32
CA SER A 163 6.51 -13.41 -0.78
C SER A 163 7.51 -12.71 -1.69
N PHE A 164 8.72 -12.52 -1.19
CA PHE A 164 9.79 -11.93 -1.99
C PHE A 164 10.31 -12.89 -3.05
N THR A 165 10.73 -12.33 -4.18
CA THR A 165 11.49 -13.03 -5.20
C THR A 165 12.44 -12.06 -5.90
N THR A 166 13.45 -12.58 -6.57
CA THR A 166 14.44 -11.79 -7.30
C THR A 166 13.79 -11.05 -8.46
N TYR A 167 14.17 -9.80 -8.62
CA TYR A 167 13.79 -8.98 -9.78
C TYR A 167 14.33 -9.61 -11.08
N ARG A 168 13.50 -9.64 -12.10
CA ARG A 168 13.92 -10.02 -13.44
C ARG A 168 14.36 -8.78 -14.22
N ASN A 169 15.58 -8.75 -14.72
CA ASN A 169 16.03 -7.71 -15.63
C ASN A 169 15.17 -7.73 -16.90
N ALA A 170 14.67 -6.57 -17.28
CA ALA A 170 13.86 -6.37 -18.47
C ALA A 170 14.14 -4.97 -19.05
N GLU A 171 13.95 -4.82 -20.36
CA GLU A 171 14.08 -3.53 -21.04
C GLU A 171 12.78 -2.72 -20.98
N LYS A 172 11.65 -3.40 -20.85
CA LYS A 172 10.30 -2.81 -20.80
C LYS A 172 9.57 -3.25 -19.55
N PRO A 173 8.57 -2.49 -19.09
CA PRO A 173 7.69 -2.91 -18.00
C PRO A 173 7.06 -4.29 -18.28
N TYR A 174 6.88 -5.04 -17.20
CA TYR A 174 6.31 -6.38 -17.27
C TYR A 174 5.37 -6.64 -16.11
N GLN A 175 4.37 -7.49 -16.33
CA GLN A 175 3.37 -7.84 -15.33
C GLN A 175 3.93 -8.78 -14.27
N VAL A 176 3.48 -8.56 -13.05
CA VAL A 176 3.66 -9.44 -11.88
C VAL A 176 2.30 -9.66 -11.21
N PRO A 177 2.13 -10.75 -10.44
CA PRO A 177 0.86 -11.01 -9.77
C PRO A 177 0.57 -10.05 -8.60
N CYS A 178 1.59 -9.48 -8.00
CA CYS A 178 1.47 -8.58 -6.85
C CYS A 178 2.78 -7.80 -6.64
N MET A 179 2.67 -6.65 -5.98
CA MET A 179 3.83 -5.84 -5.56
C MET A 179 3.50 -5.03 -4.30
N SER A 180 4.52 -4.48 -3.67
CA SER A 180 4.38 -3.58 -2.52
C SER A 180 3.64 -2.31 -2.89
N THR A 181 2.88 -1.76 -1.95
CA THR A 181 2.31 -0.41 -2.07
C THR A 181 3.35 0.70 -1.88
N CYS A 182 4.54 0.36 -1.39
CA CYS A 182 5.67 1.28 -1.37
C CYS A 182 6.22 1.46 -2.79
N GLY A 183 6.17 2.68 -3.33
CA GLY A 183 6.57 2.98 -4.71
C GLY A 183 5.54 2.63 -5.77
N MET A 184 4.28 2.52 -5.40
CA MET A 184 3.15 2.23 -6.28
C MET A 184 2.62 3.51 -6.94
N MET A 185 2.51 3.49 -8.26
CA MET A 185 1.86 4.54 -9.05
C MET A 185 0.57 4.03 -9.67
N MET A 186 -0.47 4.86 -9.62
CA MET A 186 -1.75 4.61 -10.29
C MET A 186 -2.42 5.92 -10.71
N THR A 187 -3.41 5.84 -11.59
CA THR A 187 -4.31 6.96 -11.82
C THR A 187 -5.30 7.10 -10.66
N ARG A 188 -5.81 8.31 -10.45
CA ARG A 188 -6.91 8.54 -9.51
C ARG A 188 -8.12 7.68 -9.83
N GLN A 189 -8.44 7.48 -11.11
CA GLN A 189 -9.54 6.62 -11.53
C GLN A 189 -9.39 5.18 -11.02
N ILE A 190 -8.19 4.59 -11.12
CA ILE A 190 -7.94 3.25 -10.59
C ILE A 190 -8.13 3.23 -9.06
N TYR A 191 -7.69 4.27 -8.35
CA TYR A 191 -7.93 4.39 -6.92
C TYR A 191 -9.42 4.46 -6.58
N ASP A 192 -10.19 5.22 -7.35
CA ASP A 192 -11.64 5.35 -7.18
C ASP A 192 -12.37 4.04 -7.54
N ASP A 193 -11.92 3.32 -8.56
CA ASP A 193 -12.42 1.98 -8.93
C ASP A 193 -12.23 0.94 -7.81
N LEU A 194 -11.20 1.12 -6.96
CA LEU A 194 -10.97 0.29 -5.77
C LEU A 194 -11.84 0.70 -4.57
N GLY A 195 -12.45 1.90 -4.60
CA GLY A 195 -13.13 2.51 -3.46
C GLY A 195 -12.18 2.97 -2.34
N GLY A 196 -10.89 3.14 -2.64
CA GLY A 196 -9.83 3.37 -1.66
C GLY A 196 -9.57 2.14 -0.79
N TRP A 197 -8.74 2.27 0.26
CA TRP A 197 -8.56 1.19 1.25
C TRP A 197 -9.78 1.07 2.16
N PRO A 198 -10.25 -0.16 2.49
CA PRO A 198 -11.35 -0.36 3.44
C PRO A 198 -11.11 0.41 4.74
N VAL A 199 -12.12 1.14 5.21
CA VAL A 199 -12.01 2.04 6.38
C VAL A 199 -11.72 1.28 7.67
N GLU A 200 -11.99 -0.01 7.70
CA GLU A 200 -11.78 -0.91 8.83
C GLU A 200 -10.32 -1.33 8.99
N LEU A 201 -9.48 -1.21 7.94
CA LEU A 201 -8.07 -1.59 8.01
C LEU A 201 -7.34 -0.83 9.11
N GLY A 202 -6.74 -1.59 10.03
CA GLY A 202 -5.82 -1.10 11.06
C GLY A 202 -4.40 -0.92 10.53
N ILE A 203 -3.44 -0.83 11.46
CA ILE A 203 -2.07 -0.38 11.12
C ILE A 203 -1.25 -1.40 10.32
N TYR A 204 -1.48 -2.71 10.47
CA TYR A 204 -0.57 -3.70 9.92
C TYR A 204 -1.25 -4.88 9.22
N GLY A 205 -0.69 -5.24 8.04
CA GLY A 205 -1.16 -6.36 7.23
C GLY A 205 -2.39 -6.04 6.39
N GLY A 206 -2.72 -6.91 5.46
CA GLY A 206 -3.95 -6.88 4.66
C GLY A 206 -4.02 -5.85 3.54
N GLY A 207 -3.43 -4.68 3.70
CA GLY A 207 -3.57 -3.59 2.73
C GLY A 207 -2.92 -3.85 1.37
N GLU A 208 -1.73 -4.47 1.33
CA GLU A 208 -1.14 -4.93 0.07
C GLU A 208 -1.96 -6.07 -0.54
N ASN A 209 -2.48 -6.99 0.28
CA ASN A 209 -3.36 -8.05 -0.22
C ASN A 209 -4.61 -7.45 -0.85
N PHE A 210 -5.24 -6.50 -0.16
CA PHE A 210 -6.40 -5.79 -0.67
C PHE A 210 -6.11 -5.17 -2.04
N ILE A 211 -5.12 -4.29 -2.15
CA ILE A 211 -4.81 -3.58 -3.40
C ILE A 211 -4.53 -4.57 -4.54
N ASN A 212 -3.58 -5.48 -4.36
CA ASN A 212 -3.13 -6.35 -5.43
C ASN A 212 -4.25 -7.28 -5.95
N TYR A 213 -5.02 -7.87 -5.04
CA TYR A 213 -6.01 -8.86 -5.44
C TYR A 213 -7.37 -8.26 -5.77
N THR A 214 -7.66 -7.06 -5.27
CA THR A 214 -8.80 -6.28 -5.78
C THR A 214 -8.53 -5.78 -7.20
N LEU A 215 -7.32 -5.28 -7.50
CA LEU A 215 -6.92 -4.99 -8.89
C LEU A 215 -7.08 -6.22 -9.80
N ALA A 216 -6.65 -7.39 -9.32
CA ALA A 216 -6.76 -8.64 -10.07
C ALA A 216 -8.22 -8.98 -10.43
N VAL A 217 -9.16 -8.93 -9.47
CA VAL A 217 -10.57 -9.24 -9.74
C VAL A 217 -11.29 -8.17 -10.56
N LEU A 218 -10.78 -6.94 -10.55
CA LEU A 218 -11.24 -5.85 -11.41
C LEU A 218 -10.61 -5.87 -12.83
N GLY A 219 -9.81 -6.90 -13.16
CA GLY A 219 -9.15 -7.03 -14.46
C GLY A 219 -8.05 -6.00 -14.71
N LYS A 220 -7.52 -5.41 -13.64
CA LYS A 220 -6.37 -4.50 -13.69
C LYS A 220 -5.06 -5.25 -13.53
N THR A 221 -3.98 -4.64 -13.96
CA THR A 221 -2.64 -5.24 -13.92
C THR A 221 -1.75 -4.60 -12.85
N VAL A 222 -0.78 -5.37 -12.39
CA VAL A 222 0.33 -4.90 -11.55
C VAL A 222 1.61 -5.03 -12.37
N ASN A 223 2.31 -3.93 -12.60
CA ASN A 223 3.47 -3.89 -13.50
C ASN A 223 4.71 -3.41 -12.76
N ILE A 224 5.87 -3.95 -13.13
CA ILE A 224 7.18 -3.48 -12.68
C ILE A 224 7.80 -2.61 -13.75
N PHE A 225 8.21 -1.39 -13.37
CA PHE A 225 9.04 -0.53 -14.20
C PHE A 225 10.51 -0.98 -14.09
N PRO A 226 11.18 -1.33 -15.20
CA PRO A 226 12.59 -1.71 -15.17
C PRO A 226 13.44 -0.48 -14.85
N GLY A 227 14.32 -0.61 -13.89
CA GLY A 227 15.14 0.53 -13.51
C GLY A 227 15.82 0.37 -12.16
N LYS A 228 16.14 1.49 -11.56
CA LYS A 228 16.72 1.55 -10.22
C LYS A 228 15.64 1.28 -9.18
N GLN A 229 16.01 0.57 -8.13
CA GLN A 229 15.11 0.22 -7.03
C GLN A 229 14.90 1.39 -6.07
N LEU A 230 13.79 1.35 -5.34
CA LEU A 230 13.61 2.10 -4.10
C LEU A 230 14.39 1.44 -2.97
N CYS A 231 15.12 2.23 -2.20
CA CYS A 231 15.80 1.74 -1.01
C CYS A 231 14.85 1.92 0.19
N HIS A 232 14.19 0.84 0.59
CA HIS A 232 13.27 0.80 1.71
C HIS A 232 14.02 0.48 3.01
N HIS A 233 13.97 1.39 3.96
CA HIS A 233 14.67 1.29 5.24
C HIS A 233 13.68 1.04 6.39
N GLY A 234 13.19 -0.18 6.49
CA GLY A 234 12.04 -0.53 7.34
C GLY A 234 12.34 -1.43 8.55
N ASP A 235 13.54 -1.37 9.13
CA ASP A 235 13.95 -2.28 10.21
C ASP A 235 13.22 -2.05 11.54
N LYS A 236 12.81 -0.81 11.82
CA LYS A 236 12.10 -0.46 13.06
C LYS A 236 10.88 0.41 12.73
N ARG A 237 9.71 -0.03 13.19
CA ARG A 237 8.50 0.76 13.14
C ARG A 237 8.34 1.58 14.41
N GLY A 238 7.84 2.80 14.27
CA GLY A 238 7.51 3.66 15.40
C GLY A 238 6.24 3.25 16.16
N TYR A 239 5.60 2.15 15.77
CA TYR A 239 4.36 1.63 16.35
C TYR A 239 4.41 0.11 16.54
N SER A 240 3.60 -0.41 17.46
CA SER A 240 3.39 -1.84 17.66
C SER A 240 2.05 -2.31 17.09
N TRP A 241 1.97 -3.58 16.78
CA TRP A 241 0.76 -4.28 16.32
C TRP A 241 0.69 -5.67 16.95
N ASN A 242 -0.48 -6.28 16.97
CA ASN A 242 -0.68 -7.62 17.52
C ASN A 242 -1.19 -8.61 16.45
N GLY A 243 -1.23 -9.91 16.81
CA GLY A 243 -1.67 -10.96 15.91
C GLY A 243 -3.13 -10.85 15.46
N ASP A 244 -4.00 -10.35 16.33
CA ASP A 244 -5.43 -10.18 16.02
C ASP A 244 -5.64 -9.03 15.03
N ASP A 245 -4.87 -7.95 15.12
CA ASP A 245 -4.88 -6.87 14.12
C ASP A 245 -4.48 -7.40 12.75
N TYR A 246 -3.43 -8.20 12.69
CA TYR A 246 -2.98 -8.82 11.44
C TYR A 246 -4.04 -9.76 10.86
N VAL A 247 -4.64 -10.62 11.69
CA VAL A 247 -5.70 -11.54 11.25
C VAL A 247 -6.90 -10.76 10.75
N ARG A 248 -7.35 -9.74 11.49
CA ARG A 248 -8.47 -8.88 11.09
C ARG A 248 -8.23 -8.23 9.73
N ASN A 249 -7.08 -7.59 9.54
CA ASN A 249 -6.77 -6.91 8.29
C ASN A 249 -6.66 -7.86 7.10
N ARG A 250 -6.12 -9.06 7.30
CA ARG A 250 -6.09 -10.11 6.28
C ARG A 250 -7.50 -10.66 5.98
N THR A 251 -8.36 -10.79 7.00
CA THR A 251 -9.77 -11.18 6.83
C THR A 251 -10.54 -10.13 6.02
N ILE A 252 -10.34 -8.84 6.33
CA ILE A 252 -10.92 -7.73 5.54
C ILE A 252 -10.53 -7.84 4.06
N ALA A 253 -9.23 -7.98 3.78
CA ALA A 253 -8.76 -8.10 2.42
C ALA A 253 -9.39 -9.29 1.69
N ASN A 254 -9.31 -10.48 2.29
CA ASN A 254 -9.88 -11.71 1.72
C ASN A 254 -11.39 -11.61 1.48
N TYR A 255 -12.12 -10.99 2.41
CA TYR A 255 -13.56 -10.77 2.25
C TYR A 255 -13.87 -9.84 1.09
N VAL A 256 -13.15 -8.72 0.99
CA VAL A 256 -13.46 -7.69 -0.01
C VAL A 256 -13.15 -8.18 -1.43
N PHE A 257 -12.02 -8.84 -1.69
CA PHE A 257 -11.72 -9.31 -3.04
C PHE A 257 -12.22 -10.74 -3.34
N GLY A 258 -12.41 -11.60 -2.33
CA GLY A 258 -12.69 -13.03 -2.53
C GLY A 258 -13.98 -13.55 -1.88
N GLY A 259 -14.70 -12.72 -1.11
CA GLY A 259 -15.98 -13.07 -0.51
C GLY A 259 -15.89 -13.87 0.78
N VAL A 260 -17.08 -14.30 1.26
CA VAL A 260 -17.27 -14.94 2.59
C VAL A 260 -16.47 -16.23 2.71
N ASP A 261 -16.48 -17.06 1.67
CA ASP A 261 -15.86 -18.39 1.74
C ASP A 261 -14.35 -18.32 1.87
N LEU A 262 -13.70 -17.41 1.13
CA LEU A 262 -12.27 -17.19 1.23
C LEU A 262 -11.89 -16.66 2.63
N ALA A 263 -12.63 -15.67 3.13
CA ALA A 263 -12.41 -15.10 4.46
C ALA A 263 -12.60 -16.15 5.56
N ARG A 264 -13.63 -16.99 5.47
CA ARG A 264 -13.89 -18.07 6.41
C ARG A 264 -12.79 -19.12 6.41
N LYS A 265 -12.39 -19.62 5.24
CA LYS A 265 -11.27 -20.57 5.10
C LYS A 265 -9.99 -20.01 5.73
N PHE A 266 -9.71 -18.73 5.54
CA PHE A 266 -8.55 -18.08 6.16
C PHE A 266 -8.63 -18.13 7.69
N VAL A 267 -9.76 -17.75 8.28
CA VAL A 267 -9.98 -17.74 9.74
C VAL A 267 -9.94 -19.16 10.31
N ASP A 268 -10.54 -20.12 9.64
CA ASP A 268 -10.56 -21.53 10.06
C ASP A 268 -9.16 -22.14 10.18
N ASN A 269 -8.24 -21.68 9.35
CA ASN A 269 -6.86 -22.16 9.32
C ASN A 269 -5.90 -21.36 10.22
N ARG A 270 -6.39 -20.35 10.96
CA ARG A 270 -5.56 -19.60 11.93
C ARG A 270 -5.45 -20.35 13.26
N LYS A 271 -4.24 -20.25 13.85
CA LYS A 271 -4.03 -20.65 15.24
C LYS A 271 -4.59 -19.58 16.17
N GLY A 272 -5.18 -19.98 17.27
CA GLY A 272 -5.74 -19.07 18.28
C GLY A 272 -7.10 -19.50 18.78
N SER A 273 -7.71 -18.69 19.63
CA SER A 273 -9.06 -18.93 20.14
C SER A 273 -10.08 -18.82 19.00
N LYS A 274 -10.78 -19.90 18.69
CA LYS A 274 -11.83 -19.91 17.66
C LYS A 274 -12.90 -18.85 17.93
N ARG A 275 -13.27 -18.63 19.21
CA ARG A 275 -14.20 -17.56 19.58
C ARG A 275 -13.73 -16.18 19.13
N VAL A 276 -12.45 -15.85 19.36
CA VAL A 276 -11.88 -14.56 18.93
C VAL A 276 -11.85 -14.46 17.42
N LEU A 277 -11.41 -15.52 16.73
CA LEU A 277 -11.30 -15.56 15.27
C LEU A 277 -12.66 -15.41 14.58
N TYR A 278 -13.71 -16.09 15.08
CA TYR A 278 -15.05 -15.93 14.52
C TYR A 278 -15.67 -14.56 14.85
N ASN A 279 -15.42 -14.00 16.03
CA ASN A 279 -15.83 -12.62 16.32
C ASN A 279 -15.19 -11.61 15.35
N ILE A 280 -13.92 -11.84 14.97
CA ILE A 280 -13.26 -11.03 13.93
C ILE A 280 -13.96 -11.20 12.59
N LEU A 281 -14.26 -12.44 12.18
CA LEU A 281 -14.95 -12.71 10.92
C LEU A 281 -16.32 -12.05 10.88
N ASP A 282 -17.16 -12.27 11.88
CA ASP A 282 -18.51 -11.72 11.94
C ASP A 282 -18.51 -10.18 11.89
N ASN A 283 -17.59 -9.55 12.63
CA ASN A 283 -17.41 -8.11 12.59
C ASN A 283 -17.01 -7.63 11.18
N VAL A 284 -16.07 -8.31 10.51
CA VAL A 284 -15.64 -7.96 9.15
C VAL A 284 -16.77 -8.12 8.15
N LEU A 285 -17.54 -9.21 8.23
CA LEU A 285 -18.68 -9.43 7.34
C LEU A 285 -19.75 -8.34 7.48
N ASP A 286 -19.97 -7.83 8.68
CA ASP A 286 -20.94 -6.75 8.91
C ASP A 286 -20.40 -5.39 8.48
N THR A 287 -19.18 -5.04 8.88
CA THR A 287 -18.65 -3.68 8.67
C THR A 287 -18.12 -3.44 7.26
N CYS A 288 -17.61 -4.46 6.56
CA CYS A 288 -17.04 -4.33 5.22
C CYS A 288 -18.01 -4.71 4.09
N LYS A 289 -19.27 -5.01 4.38
CA LYS A 289 -20.26 -5.47 3.38
C LYS A 289 -20.47 -4.50 2.22
N ASP A 290 -20.50 -3.21 2.49
CA ASP A 290 -20.72 -2.20 1.46
C ASP A 290 -19.53 -2.09 0.51
N HIS A 291 -18.30 -2.18 1.04
CA HIS A 291 -17.10 -2.21 0.23
C HIS A 291 -17.03 -3.50 -0.60
N ARG A 292 -17.36 -4.66 0.00
CA ARG A 292 -17.47 -5.92 -0.76
C ARG A 292 -18.48 -5.80 -1.89
N ALA A 293 -19.68 -5.30 -1.63
CA ALA A 293 -20.72 -5.12 -2.64
C ALA A 293 -20.30 -4.13 -3.74
N PHE A 294 -19.51 -3.10 -3.40
CA PHE A 294 -18.95 -2.18 -4.38
C PHE A 294 -17.97 -2.91 -5.33
N ILE A 295 -17.04 -3.70 -4.81
CA ILE A 295 -16.10 -4.46 -5.63
C ILE A 295 -16.83 -5.52 -6.46
N GLU A 296 -17.76 -6.26 -5.88
CA GLU A 296 -18.51 -7.33 -6.53
C GLU A 296 -19.31 -6.86 -7.76
N ARG A 297 -19.87 -5.66 -7.71
CA ARG A 297 -20.56 -5.07 -8.88
C ARG A 297 -19.64 -4.74 -10.04
N ASN A 298 -18.35 -4.51 -9.77
CA ASN A 298 -17.36 -4.06 -10.76
C ASN A 298 -16.36 -5.15 -11.13
N GLN A 299 -16.36 -6.29 -10.42
CA GLN A 299 -15.42 -7.38 -10.70
C GLN A 299 -15.73 -8.04 -12.03
N VAL A 300 -14.68 -8.39 -12.75
CA VAL A 300 -14.74 -9.06 -14.07
C VAL A 300 -14.31 -10.52 -14.02
N THR A 301 -13.70 -10.95 -12.93
CA THR A 301 -13.28 -12.33 -12.67
C THR A 301 -13.27 -12.63 -11.19
N THR A 302 -13.34 -13.89 -10.80
CA THR A 302 -13.11 -14.30 -9.41
C THR A 302 -11.62 -14.44 -9.10
N ILE A 303 -11.26 -14.44 -7.83
CA ILE A 303 -9.87 -14.62 -7.43
C ILE A 303 -9.36 -16.02 -7.80
N GLU A 304 -10.22 -17.03 -7.75
CA GLU A 304 -9.95 -18.41 -8.13
C GLU A 304 -9.65 -18.52 -9.63
N GLU A 305 -10.51 -17.97 -10.48
CA GLU A 305 -10.32 -17.92 -11.94
C GLU A 305 -9.04 -17.18 -12.31
N TRP A 306 -8.76 -16.03 -11.65
CA TRP A 306 -7.55 -15.26 -11.90
C TRP A 306 -6.28 -16.05 -11.52
N ILE A 307 -6.28 -16.76 -10.37
CA ILE A 307 -5.17 -17.63 -9.94
C ILE A 307 -4.98 -18.77 -10.95
N ALA A 308 -6.04 -19.41 -11.38
CA ALA A 308 -5.99 -20.47 -12.38
C ALA A 308 -5.38 -19.99 -13.72
N ALA A 309 -5.79 -18.80 -14.17
CA ALA A 309 -5.26 -18.19 -15.40
C ALA A 309 -3.74 -17.86 -15.34
N LYS A 310 -3.19 -17.70 -14.13
CA LYS A 310 -1.73 -17.50 -13.93
C LYS A 310 -0.94 -18.81 -13.95
N GLY A 311 -1.57 -19.96 -14.20
CA GLY A 311 -0.92 -21.27 -14.25
C GLY A 311 -0.46 -21.76 -12.88
N LEU A 312 -0.98 -21.22 -11.81
CA LEU A 312 -0.71 -21.66 -10.44
C LEU A 312 -1.61 -22.86 -10.13
N PRO A 313 -1.10 -23.89 -9.43
CA PRO A 313 -1.90 -25.06 -9.09
C PRO A 313 -3.08 -24.63 -8.25
N LEU A 314 -4.31 -24.89 -8.75
CA LEU A 314 -5.47 -24.92 -7.90
C LEU A 314 -5.31 -26.12 -6.95
N PRO A 315 -5.66 -25.98 -5.66
CA PRO A 315 -5.70 -27.14 -4.79
C PRO A 315 -6.64 -28.18 -5.38
N ALA A 316 -6.29 -29.45 -5.26
CA ALA A 316 -7.18 -30.55 -5.61
C ALA A 316 -8.50 -30.38 -4.83
N ALA A 317 -9.61 -30.55 -5.54
CA ALA A 317 -10.96 -30.44 -4.99
C ALA A 317 -11.19 -31.47 -3.87
#